data_263aaf09438b3e934c876bc65b2ff4af
#
_entry.id   263aaf09438b3e934c876bc65b2ff4af
#
_cell.length_a   1.000
_cell.length_b   1.000
_cell.length_c   1.000
_cell.angle_alpha   90.00
_cell.angle_beta   90.00
_cell.angle_gamma   90.00
#
_symmetry.space_group_name_H-M   'P 1'
#
loop_
_entity.id
_entity.type
_entity.pdbx_description
1 polymer ?
#
loop_
_entity_poly.entity_id
_entity_poly.type
_entity_poly.pdbx_seq_one_letter_code
_entity_poly.pdbx_strand_id
1 'polypeptide(L)'
;MYKKLGFILFLSFLLGLLLYLKPFEDKVKDVSRIENFLPNADIVGRVFLLDFLSESSDLMLFNNIAQRQFLTSEFVLSMAKLYGLDVQSPVYMFANERGDFGGVIPLFTSQKLKSALDRISLESNVKDTLIGKDKVYQIIDYNLNVFHRDHFLFIYHGDYFDEIYQNNIAKEQQSVSSLWQSLLKNPIFPNENLVLYSQSEKLKQFGIDNVYLAHDSDSSGFHLKTCLLLNDSIPFFIKDSGASIQFSERSKRTIDLHTNTRQLSEQSRALVIQKLSALTRKISFPIEDFMAIWAGDFCFEEGGYYLVSEKYIETELNENFEPTQVEKTRYKNVPRYSLMFTTTKSPDQFLKRLLRKGILTKEGELYRFLFSPQLKLNLQENKVVFYSTTYPPETLKSQRNEIKWSLKGTQFEFQIDSLSQERVFGSLDIPMEKILSSISFL
;
A
#
# COMPACT_ATOMS: atom_id res chain seq x y z
N MET A 1 -7.14 -4.38 10.64
CA MET A 1 -6.53 -3.10 10.17
C MET A 1 -5.30 -2.72 11.02
N TYR A 2 -5.27 -2.95 12.32
CA TYR A 2 -4.14 -2.73 13.23
C TYR A 2 -2.92 -3.64 12.96
N LYS A 3 -3.11 -4.77 12.29
CA LYS A 3 -2.11 -5.81 12.06
C LYS A 3 -1.04 -5.46 11.01
N LYS A 4 -1.32 -4.51 10.10
CA LYS A 4 -0.32 -4.00 9.12
C LYS A 4 0.60 -2.92 9.72
N LEU A 5 0.13 -2.23 10.77
CA LEU A 5 0.96 -1.31 11.56
C LEU A 5 2.04 -2.07 12.35
N GLY A 6 1.73 -3.32 12.73
CA GLY A 6 2.65 -4.19 13.43
C GLY A 6 3.95 -4.49 12.69
N PHE A 7 3.96 -4.51 11.34
CA PHE A 7 5.19 -4.78 10.59
C PHE A 7 6.17 -3.61 10.66
N ILE A 8 5.67 -2.37 10.58
CA ILE A 8 6.47 -1.16 10.76
C ILE A 8 6.93 -1.04 12.23
N LEU A 9 6.05 -1.36 13.17
CA LEU A 9 6.37 -1.46 14.60
C LEU A 9 7.41 -2.55 14.90
N PHE A 10 7.40 -3.65 14.16
CA PHE A 10 8.42 -4.69 14.30
C PHE A 10 9.80 -4.24 13.83
N LEU A 11 9.88 -3.57 12.70
CA LEU A 11 11.16 -3.00 12.23
C LEU A 11 11.68 -1.99 13.26
N SER A 12 10.82 -1.14 13.79
CA SER A 12 11.14 -0.16 14.84
C SER A 12 11.44 -0.82 16.18
N PHE A 13 10.79 -1.94 16.50
CA PHE A 13 11.08 -2.73 17.71
C PHE A 13 12.38 -3.52 17.58
N LEU A 14 12.65 -4.11 16.41
CA LEU A 14 13.95 -4.72 16.09
C LEU A 14 15.09 -3.70 16.28
N LEU A 15 14.84 -2.49 15.80
CA LEU A 15 15.72 -1.35 16.04
C LEU A 15 15.80 -0.98 17.52
N GLY A 16 14.69 -0.91 18.24
CA GLY A 16 14.64 -0.59 19.67
C GLY A 16 15.32 -1.66 20.55
N LEU A 17 15.16 -2.94 20.21
CA LEU A 17 15.85 -4.04 20.87
C LEU A 17 17.38 -3.93 20.64
N LEU A 18 17.79 -3.58 19.42
CA LEU A 18 19.18 -3.29 19.09
C LEU A 18 19.73 -2.09 19.88
N LEU A 19 18.87 -1.11 20.24
CA LEU A 19 19.26 0.09 20.97
C LEU A 19 19.48 -0.09 22.46
N TYR A 20 18.74 -0.96 23.07
CA TYR A 20 18.78 -1.19 24.52
C TYR A 20 20.07 -1.89 24.97
N LEU A 21 20.71 -2.57 24.05
CA LEU A 21 21.68 -3.57 24.39
C LEU A 21 23.16 -3.23 23.93
N LYS A 22 24.11 -2.68 24.69
CA LYS A 22 25.52 -2.15 24.41
C LYS A 22 26.71 -3.14 24.21
N PRO A 23 27.87 -2.77 23.56
CA PRO A 23 28.68 -3.40 22.47
C PRO A 23 29.97 -4.25 22.68
N PHE A 24 30.53 -4.78 21.59
CA PHE A 24 31.82 -5.16 20.98
C PHE A 24 32.24 -6.67 21.03
N GLU A 25 32.73 -7.22 20.11
CA GLU A 25 33.51 -7.56 18.94
C GLU A 25 33.59 -9.10 18.67
N ASP A 26 33.65 -9.68 17.55
CA ASP A 26 34.57 -10.09 16.51
C ASP A 26 34.04 -11.20 15.56
N LYS A 27 34.44 -11.05 14.32
CA LYS A 27 34.56 -11.84 13.07
C LYS A 27 33.76 -13.12 12.75
N VAL A 28 33.29 -13.06 11.51
CA VAL A 28 32.44 -13.94 10.67
C VAL A 28 33.01 -15.30 10.33
N LYS A 29 32.17 -16.33 10.24
CA LYS A 29 32.30 -17.50 9.35
C LYS A 29 30.93 -17.92 8.79
N ASP A 30 30.91 -18.02 7.46
CA ASP A 30 30.05 -18.80 6.57
C ASP A 30 28.52 -18.78 6.80
N VAL A 31 27.86 -17.87 6.11
CA VAL A 31 26.39 -17.69 6.08
C VAL A 31 25.71 -18.73 5.16
N SER A 32 26.40 -19.81 4.80
CA SER A 32 25.83 -20.86 3.96
C SER A 32 24.76 -21.64 4.72
N ARG A 33 23.49 -21.41 4.38
CA ARG A 33 22.26 -22.18 4.71
C ARG A 33 21.20 -21.49 5.56
N ILE A 34 21.11 -20.16 5.58
CA ILE A 34 19.95 -19.48 6.18
C ILE A 34 18.64 -20.00 5.61
N GLU A 35 18.65 -20.35 4.34
CA GLU A 35 17.48 -20.89 3.60
C GLU A 35 16.76 -22.02 4.35
N ASN A 36 17.52 -22.85 5.10
CA ASN A 36 16.94 -24.00 5.82
C ASN A 36 16.21 -23.61 7.11
N PHE A 37 16.32 -22.35 7.54
CA PHE A 37 15.77 -21.86 8.79
C PHE A 37 14.63 -20.85 8.59
N LEU A 38 14.36 -20.47 7.34
CA LEU A 38 13.34 -19.47 7.03
C LEU A 38 11.94 -20.09 7.14
N PRO A 39 11.04 -19.55 7.99
CA PRO A 39 9.72 -20.12 8.18
C PRO A 39 8.80 -19.87 6.97
N ASN A 40 7.79 -20.73 6.81
CA ASN A 40 6.73 -20.47 5.85
C ASN A 40 5.91 -19.25 6.29
N ALA A 41 5.59 -18.39 5.36
CA ALA A 41 4.89 -17.15 5.60
C ALA A 41 4.12 -16.70 4.35
N ASP A 42 3.24 -15.71 4.50
CA ASP A 42 2.46 -15.12 3.40
C ASP A 42 3.16 -13.89 2.80
N ILE A 43 4.00 -13.26 3.61
CA ILE A 43 4.85 -12.14 3.23
C ILE A 43 6.26 -12.44 3.73
N VAL A 44 7.23 -12.26 2.85
CA VAL A 44 8.65 -12.43 3.18
C VAL A 44 9.43 -11.20 2.75
N GLY A 45 10.53 -10.92 3.43
CA GLY A 45 11.34 -9.73 3.15
C GLY A 45 12.80 -9.94 3.43
N ARG A 46 13.61 -9.12 2.77
CA ARG A 46 15.05 -8.99 2.98
C ARG A 46 15.38 -7.53 3.17
N VAL A 47 16.19 -7.20 4.17
CA VAL A 47 16.70 -5.85 4.38
C VAL A 47 18.19 -5.85 4.66
N PHE A 48 18.94 -5.02 3.95
CA PHE A 48 20.31 -4.62 4.29
C PHE A 48 20.19 -3.44 5.27
N LEU A 49 20.22 -3.77 6.56
CA LEU A 49 19.79 -2.86 7.62
C LEU A 49 20.60 -1.57 7.66
N LEU A 50 21.93 -1.66 7.50
CA LEU A 50 22.80 -0.48 7.57
C LEU A 50 22.59 0.48 6.40
N ASP A 51 22.45 -0.06 5.20
CA ASP A 51 22.24 0.74 3.99
C ASP A 51 20.85 1.38 4.03
N PHE A 52 19.82 0.61 4.43
CA PHE A 52 18.47 1.12 4.62
C PHE A 52 18.40 2.25 5.67
N LEU A 53 19.13 2.13 6.79
CA LEU A 53 19.22 3.17 7.81
C LEU A 53 19.94 4.41 7.33
N SER A 54 21.02 4.23 6.54
CA SER A 54 21.74 5.35 5.94
C SER A 54 20.85 6.17 5.03
N GLU A 55 20.15 5.52 4.09
CA GLU A 55 19.18 6.17 3.19
C GLU A 55 18.03 6.83 3.95
N SER A 56 17.48 6.14 4.95
CA SER A 56 16.41 6.68 5.79
C SER A 56 16.88 7.88 6.62
N SER A 57 18.14 7.88 7.08
CA SER A 57 18.72 9.01 7.82
C SER A 57 18.86 10.25 6.96
N ASP A 58 19.29 10.11 5.71
CA ASP A 58 19.39 11.20 4.75
C ASP A 58 17.99 11.80 4.48
N LEU A 59 17.00 10.96 4.23
CA LEU A 59 15.61 11.39 4.05
C LEU A 59 15.09 12.19 5.24
N MET A 60 15.36 11.74 6.45
CA MET A 60 14.95 12.42 7.67
C MET A 60 15.66 13.77 7.85
N LEU A 61 16.96 13.84 7.56
CA LEU A 61 17.73 15.09 7.61
C LEU A 61 17.17 16.15 6.65
N PHE A 62 16.85 15.77 5.43
CA PHE A 62 16.24 16.66 4.43
C PHE A 62 14.86 17.17 4.85
N ASN A 63 14.11 16.40 5.63
CA ASN A 63 12.77 16.79 6.12
C ASN A 63 12.78 17.46 7.50
N ASN A 64 13.94 17.93 8.01
CA ASN A 64 14.09 18.63 9.29
C ASN A 64 13.51 17.88 10.51
N ILE A 65 13.58 16.57 10.51
CA ILE A 65 13.10 15.75 11.61
C ILE A 65 14.11 15.79 12.76
N ALA A 66 13.62 15.97 13.98
CA ALA A 66 14.47 16.17 15.13
C ALA A 66 15.47 15.03 15.33
N GLN A 67 16.76 15.32 15.37
CA GLN A 67 17.88 14.37 15.47
C GLN A 67 17.77 13.35 16.63
N ARG A 68 16.97 13.64 17.66
CA ARG A 68 16.79 12.75 18.81
C ARG A 68 16.05 11.44 18.49
N GLN A 69 15.44 11.34 17.32
CA GLN A 69 14.69 10.16 16.87
C GLN A 69 15.49 9.29 15.91
N PHE A 70 16.75 9.66 15.64
CA PHE A 70 17.58 8.95 14.66
C PHE A 70 18.39 7.82 15.25
N LEU A 71 18.31 6.72 14.57
CA LEU A 71 19.24 5.62 14.68
C LEU A 71 20.30 5.77 13.58
N THR A 72 21.47 6.26 13.91
CA THR A 72 22.54 6.29 12.91
C THR A 72 23.02 4.86 12.64
N SER A 73 23.47 4.61 11.40
CA SER A 73 24.03 3.32 11.00
C SER A 73 25.21 2.91 11.88
N GLU A 74 26.05 3.88 12.32
CA GLU A 74 27.18 3.64 13.23
C GLU A 74 26.71 3.19 14.61
N PHE A 75 25.66 3.80 15.14
CA PHE A 75 25.11 3.44 16.42
C PHE A 75 24.54 2.01 16.37
N VAL A 76 23.72 1.70 15.34
CA VAL A 76 23.16 0.36 15.14
C VAL A 76 24.27 -0.68 14.98
N LEU A 77 25.31 -0.38 14.20
CA LEU A 77 26.45 -1.26 14.02
C LEU A 77 27.18 -1.51 15.35
N SER A 78 27.41 -0.44 16.14
CA SER A 78 28.07 -0.58 17.43
C SER A 78 27.27 -1.43 18.40
N MET A 79 25.94 -1.24 18.40
CA MET A 79 25.00 -2.01 19.22
C MET A 79 24.92 -3.46 18.77
N ALA A 80 24.80 -3.73 17.48
CA ALA A 80 24.74 -5.07 16.94
C ALA A 80 25.99 -5.89 17.29
N LYS A 81 27.17 -5.31 17.14
CA LYS A 81 28.45 -5.93 17.53
C LYS A 81 28.49 -6.34 19.01
N LEU A 82 27.82 -5.63 19.88
CA LEU A 82 27.73 -5.94 21.32
C LEU A 82 27.05 -7.27 21.58
N TYR A 83 25.98 -7.53 20.85
CA TYR A 83 25.18 -8.75 21.01
C TYR A 83 25.63 -9.87 20.09
N GLY A 84 26.68 -9.60 19.30
CA GLY A 84 27.18 -10.54 18.32
C GLY A 84 26.25 -10.71 17.15
N LEU A 85 25.42 -9.67 16.83
CA LEU A 85 24.56 -9.67 15.65
C LEU A 85 25.36 -9.24 14.42
N ASP A 86 25.14 -9.92 13.30
CA ASP A 86 25.67 -9.54 11.99
C ASP A 86 24.62 -8.74 11.20
N VAL A 87 24.65 -7.43 11.38
CA VAL A 87 23.78 -6.49 10.64
C VAL A 87 24.39 -6.00 9.32
N GLN A 88 25.60 -6.46 8.99
CA GLN A 88 26.18 -6.26 7.66
C GLN A 88 25.64 -7.27 6.64
N SER A 89 25.25 -8.43 7.12
CA SER A 89 24.50 -9.40 6.33
C SER A 89 23.02 -9.07 6.30
N PRO A 90 22.26 -9.52 5.27
CA PRO A 90 20.84 -9.23 5.19
C PRO A 90 20.06 -9.83 6.37
N VAL A 91 19.15 -9.05 6.90
CA VAL A 91 18.12 -9.48 7.86
C VAL A 91 16.91 -9.95 7.06
N TYR A 92 16.34 -11.09 7.46
CA TYR A 92 15.17 -11.66 6.82
C TYR A 92 13.95 -11.45 7.68
N MET A 93 12.84 -11.06 7.06
CA MET A 93 11.59 -10.75 7.73
C MET A 93 10.47 -11.59 7.15
N PHE A 94 9.48 -11.93 7.97
CA PHE A 94 8.31 -12.67 7.54
C PHE A 94 7.07 -12.23 8.30
N ALA A 95 5.92 -12.36 7.66
CA ALA A 95 4.62 -12.12 8.29
C ALA A 95 3.57 -13.04 7.69
N ASN A 96 2.49 -13.28 8.45
CA ASN A 96 1.35 -14.05 7.98
C ASN A 96 0.07 -13.18 7.91
N GLU A 97 -0.97 -13.68 7.25
CA GLU A 97 -2.26 -12.99 7.14
C GLU A 97 -2.99 -12.85 8.48
N ARG A 98 -2.65 -13.65 9.49
CA ARG A 98 -3.20 -13.56 10.85
C ARG A 98 -2.63 -12.36 11.61
N GLY A 99 -1.50 -11.81 11.12
CA GLY A 99 -0.84 -10.61 11.63
C GLY A 99 0.30 -10.90 12.59
N ASP A 100 0.74 -12.15 12.66
CA ASP A 100 2.00 -12.50 13.30
C ASP A 100 3.14 -12.16 12.35
N PHE A 101 4.28 -11.82 12.93
CA PHE A 101 5.46 -11.45 12.16
C PHE A 101 6.74 -11.81 12.91
N GLY A 102 7.83 -11.89 12.17
CA GLY A 102 9.11 -12.23 12.76
C GLY A 102 10.30 -11.82 11.91
N GLY A 103 11.48 -12.08 12.45
CA GLY A 103 12.73 -11.83 11.77
C GLY A 103 13.80 -12.86 12.11
N VAL A 104 14.72 -13.04 11.18
CA VAL A 104 15.89 -13.89 11.31
C VAL A 104 17.11 -13.03 11.05
N ILE A 105 17.98 -12.92 12.05
CA ILE A 105 19.16 -12.08 12.04
C ILE A 105 20.39 -12.99 12.12
N PRO A 106 21.36 -12.88 11.20
CA PRO A 106 22.63 -13.59 11.30
C PRO A 106 23.42 -13.17 12.55
N LEU A 107 24.22 -14.08 13.10
CA LEU A 107 25.05 -13.87 14.27
C LEU A 107 26.53 -14.03 13.95
N PHE A 108 27.36 -13.10 14.41
CA PHE A 108 28.82 -13.31 14.48
C PHE A 108 29.15 -14.30 15.58
N THR A 109 28.47 -14.22 16.73
CA THR A 109 28.70 -15.12 17.86
C THR A 109 27.45 -15.27 18.71
N SER A 110 27.04 -16.50 18.92
CA SER A 110 25.85 -16.84 19.74
C SER A 110 26.13 -16.66 21.25
N GLN A 111 27.39 -16.71 21.67
CA GLN A 111 27.75 -16.63 23.09
C GLN A 111 27.43 -15.26 23.70
N LYS A 112 27.68 -14.16 22.97
CA LYS A 112 27.36 -12.80 23.42
C LYS A 112 25.85 -12.60 23.51
N LEU A 113 25.12 -13.07 22.50
CA LEU A 113 23.67 -13.02 22.50
C LEU A 113 23.07 -13.78 23.70
N LYS A 114 23.55 -15.00 23.95
CA LYS A 114 23.07 -15.81 25.06
C LYS A 114 23.27 -15.08 26.40
N SER A 115 24.46 -14.52 26.64
CA SER A 115 24.74 -13.75 27.87
C SER A 115 23.84 -12.52 28.01
N ALA A 116 23.45 -11.89 26.89
CA ALA A 116 22.53 -10.77 26.90
C ALA A 116 21.10 -11.20 27.22
N LEU A 117 20.61 -12.25 26.58
CA LEU A 117 19.28 -12.80 26.83
C LEU A 117 19.12 -13.30 28.28
N ASP A 118 20.15 -13.98 28.82
CA ASP A 118 20.17 -14.41 30.22
C ASP A 118 20.13 -13.20 31.17
N ARG A 119 20.77 -12.07 30.84
CA ARG A 119 20.68 -10.83 31.62
C ARG A 119 19.29 -10.21 31.55
N ILE A 120 18.70 -10.10 30.37
CA ILE A 120 17.34 -9.58 30.19
C ILE A 120 16.33 -10.41 30.98
N SER A 121 16.51 -11.72 31.05
CA SER A 121 15.61 -12.60 31.82
C SER A 121 15.64 -12.33 33.34
N LEU A 122 16.69 -11.68 33.85
CA LEU A 122 16.78 -11.28 35.24
C LEU A 122 16.13 -9.92 35.55
N GLU A 123 16.04 -9.03 34.57
CA GLU A 123 15.61 -7.63 34.76
C GLU A 123 14.18 -7.35 34.34
N SER A 124 13.55 -8.26 33.54
CA SER A 124 12.25 -8.02 32.88
C SER A 124 11.28 -9.16 33.14
N ASN A 125 10.02 -8.94 32.80
CA ASN A 125 8.96 -9.95 32.83
C ASN A 125 9.15 -10.97 31.67
N VAL A 126 10.27 -11.70 31.74
CA VAL A 126 10.70 -12.68 30.74
C VAL A 126 10.60 -14.08 31.32
N LYS A 127 9.90 -14.95 30.63
CA LYS A 127 9.82 -16.37 30.91
C LYS A 127 10.73 -17.13 29.97
N ASP A 128 11.65 -17.93 30.48
CA ASP A 128 12.40 -18.86 29.67
C ASP A 128 11.73 -20.24 29.64
N THR A 129 11.67 -20.83 28.47
CA THR A 129 11.04 -22.13 28.23
C THR A 129 11.91 -22.94 27.27
N LEU A 130 12.03 -24.23 27.50
CA LEU A 130 12.69 -25.13 26.56
C LEU A 130 11.64 -25.69 25.58
N ILE A 131 11.76 -25.36 24.28
CA ILE A 131 10.89 -25.87 23.24
C ILE A 131 11.76 -26.71 22.26
N GLY A 132 11.56 -28.01 22.25
CA GLY A 132 12.45 -28.92 21.55
C GLY A 132 13.87 -28.88 22.14
N LYS A 133 14.83 -28.46 21.32
CA LYS A 133 16.25 -28.28 21.75
C LYS A 133 16.64 -26.83 22.01
N ASP A 134 15.75 -25.89 21.75
CA ASP A 134 16.05 -24.46 21.83
C ASP A 134 15.51 -23.86 23.13
N LYS A 135 16.32 -23.01 23.77
CA LYS A 135 15.89 -22.15 24.86
C LYS A 135 15.22 -20.92 24.28
N VAL A 136 13.92 -20.79 24.49
CA VAL A 136 13.08 -19.68 24.02
C VAL A 136 12.84 -18.72 25.19
N TYR A 137 13.09 -17.43 24.94
CA TYR A 137 12.82 -16.34 25.87
C TYR A 137 11.53 -15.65 25.44
N GLN A 138 10.49 -15.76 26.26
CA GLN A 138 9.21 -15.13 26.01
C GLN A 138 9.12 -13.81 26.80
N ILE A 139 9.08 -12.70 26.10
CA ILE A 139 8.88 -11.37 26.69
C ILE A 139 7.39 -11.10 26.69
N ILE A 140 6.76 -11.31 27.86
CA ILE A 140 5.30 -11.39 28.00
C ILE A 140 4.62 -10.08 27.62
N ASP A 141 5.14 -8.94 28.08
CA ASP A 141 4.55 -7.62 27.87
C ASP A 141 4.45 -7.22 26.38
N TYR A 142 5.28 -7.83 25.55
CA TYR A 142 5.33 -7.55 24.11
C TYR A 142 4.86 -8.71 23.22
N ASN A 143 4.39 -9.82 23.81
CA ASN A 143 4.04 -11.05 23.09
C ASN A 143 5.15 -11.50 22.12
N LEU A 144 6.40 -11.46 22.60
CA LEU A 144 7.59 -11.66 21.80
C LEU A 144 8.31 -12.93 22.25
N ASN A 145 8.61 -13.79 21.28
CA ASN A 145 9.43 -14.98 21.47
C ASN A 145 10.77 -14.79 20.79
N VAL A 146 11.85 -14.99 21.55
CA VAL A 146 13.21 -14.80 21.08
C VAL A 146 14.03 -16.05 21.38
N PHE A 147 14.72 -16.58 20.40
CA PHE A 147 15.65 -17.71 20.57
C PHE A 147 16.76 -17.65 19.54
N HIS A 148 17.82 -18.38 19.78
CA HIS A 148 18.89 -18.53 18.81
C HIS A 148 19.09 -20.01 18.47
N ARG A 149 19.40 -20.26 17.21
CA ARG A 149 19.78 -21.57 16.71
C ARG A 149 20.96 -21.40 15.74
N ASP A 150 22.01 -22.17 15.97
CA ASP A 150 23.25 -22.08 15.21
C ASP A 150 23.80 -20.64 15.16
N HIS A 151 23.86 -20.06 13.97
CA HIS A 151 24.33 -18.71 13.71
C HIS A 151 23.21 -17.72 13.44
N PHE A 152 21.98 -17.98 13.93
CA PHE A 152 20.83 -17.13 13.69
C PHE A 152 20.07 -16.80 14.98
N LEU A 153 19.70 -15.53 15.13
CA LEU A 153 18.70 -15.05 16.08
C LEU A 153 17.33 -15.06 15.42
N PHE A 154 16.37 -15.65 16.07
CA PHE A 154 14.95 -15.62 15.70
C PHE A 154 14.18 -14.74 16.65
N ILE A 155 13.37 -13.86 16.08
CA ILE A 155 12.45 -13.02 16.82
C ILE A 155 11.07 -13.25 16.22
N TYR A 156 10.08 -13.50 17.05
CA TYR A 156 8.73 -13.75 16.66
C TYR A 156 7.74 -13.01 17.55
N HIS A 157 6.82 -12.29 16.94
CA HIS A 157 5.71 -11.64 17.61
C HIS A 157 4.40 -12.26 17.12
N GLY A 158 3.57 -12.71 18.08
CA GLY A 158 2.25 -13.26 17.79
C GLY A 158 1.89 -14.48 18.61
N ASP A 159 0.66 -14.95 18.42
CA ASP A 159 0.05 -15.98 19.25
C ASP A 159 0.33 -17.41 18.78
N TYR A 160 0.84 -17.57 17.55
CA TYR A 160 1.01 -18.88 16.90
C TYR A 160 2.47 -19.36 16.87
N PHE A 161 3.28 -18.90 17.83
CA PHE A 161 4.71 -19.26 17.87
C PHE A 161 4.96 -20.77 17.87
N ASP A 162 4.25 -21.51 18.71
CA ASP A 162 4.44 -22.96 18.83
C ASP A 162 4.12 -23.69 17.51
N GLU A 163 3.06 -23.26 16.80
CA GLU A 163 2.70 -23.81 15.49
C GLU A 163 3.80 -23.57 14.47
N ILE A 164 4.29 -22.32 14.37
CA ILE A 164 5.37 -21.95 13.46
C ILE A 164 6.67 -22.67 13.80
N TYR A 165 7.01 -22.75 15.09
CA TYR A 165 8.21 -23.43 15.56
C TYR A 165 8.19 -24.91 15.20
N GLN A 166 7.11 -25.64 15.52
CA GLN A 166 6.99 -27.08 15.27
C GLN A 166 6.92 -27.42 13.80
N ASN A 167 6.18 -26.65 13.03
CA ASN A 167 5.95 -26.94 11.61
C ASN A 167 7.12 -26.52 10.71
N ASN A 168 7.84 -25.48 11.07
CA ASN A 168 8.82 -24.86 10.18
C ASN A 168 10.23 -24.89 10.72
N ILE A 169 10.45 -24.51 11.97
CA ILE A 169 11.80 -24.28 12.50
C ILE A 169 12.40 -25.53 13.11
N ALA A 170 11.59 -26.38 13.73
CA ALA A 170 12.05 -27.62 14.36
C ALA A 170 12.51 -28.69 13.38
N LYS A 171 12.04 -28.65 12.15
CA LYS A 171 12.36 -29.64 11.11
C LYS A 171 13.66 -29.27 10.39
N GLU A 172 14.72 -30.03 10.62
CA GLU A 172 16.07 -29.77 10.11
C GLU A 172 16.26 -29.92 8.59
N GLN A 173 15.25 -30.39 7.86
CA GLN A 173 15.32 -30.62 6.41
C GLN A 173 14.06 -30.14 5.71
N GLN A 174 13.77 -28.86 5.78
CA GLN A 174 12.69 -28.31 4.95
C GLN A 174 13.24 -27.83 3.60
N SER A 175 12.54 -28.19 2.53
CA SER A 175 12.67 -27.46 1.28
C SER A 175 12.26 -26.02 1.53
N VAL A 176 13.10 -25.08 1.16
CA VAL A 176 12.81 -23.63 1.19
C VAL A 176 11.44 -23.41 0.52
N SER A 177 10.55 -22.67 1.17
CA SER A 177 9.25 -22.37 0.57
C SER A 177 9.40 -21.62 -0.76
N SER A 178 8.44 -21.75 -1.65
CA SER A 178 8.45 -21.09 -2.95
C SER A 178 8.56 -19.57 -2.84
N LEU A 179 8.00 -18.96 -1.77
CA LEU A 179 8.12 -17.54 -1.50
C LEU A 179 9.58 -17.12 -1.29
N TRP A 180 10.28 -17.80 -0.39
CA TRP A 180 11.69 -17.50 -0.13
C TRP A 180 12.55 -17.76 -1.35
N GLN A 181 12.26 -18.83 -2.10
CA GLN A 181 12.96 -19.10 -3.36
C GLN A 181 12.79 -17.96 -4.35
N SER A 182 11.56 -17.43 -4.48
CA SER A 182 11.27 -16.31 -5.38
C SER A 182 12.00 -15.03 -4.95
N LEU A 183 12.03 -14.72 -3.65
CA LEU A 183 12.73 -13.57 -3.12
C LEU A 183 14.26 -13.69 -3.28
N LEU A 184 14.83 -14.87 -3.02
CA LEU A 184 16.27 -15.07 -2.95
C LEU A 184 16.92 -15.37 -4.31
N LYS A 185 16.23 -16.11 -5.20
CA LYS A 185 16.78 -16.59 -6.48
C LYS A 185 16.39 -15.75 -7.70
N ASN A 186 15.24 -15.09 -7.66
CA ASN A 186 14.75 -14.27 -8.77
C ASN A 186 14.31 -12.88 -8.29
N PRO A 187 15.21 -12.08 -7.73
CA PRO A 187 14.85 -10.76 -7.25
C PRO A 187 14.52 -9.85 -8.44
N ILE A 188 13.29 -9.32 -8.46
CA ILE A 188 12.90 -8.27 -9.41
C ILE A 188 13.67 -6.98 -9.12
N PHE A 189 13.98 -6.76 -7.83
CA PHE A 189 14.73 -5.62 -7.33
C PHE A 189 16.02 -6.10 -6.63
N PRO A 190 17.06 -6.54 -7.38
CA PRO A 190 18.24 -7.18 -6.79
C PRO A 190 19.10 -6.24 -5.96
N ASN A 191 19.13 -4.96 -6.30
CA ASN A 191 20.02 -3.95 -5.71
C ASN A 191 19.37 -3.10 -4.62
N GLU A 192 18.08 -3.33 -4.33
CA GLU A 192 17.36 -2.53 -3.34
C GLU A 192 17.62 -3.03 -1.91
N ASN A 193 17.76 -2.08 -0.99
CA ASN A 193 18.14 -2.36 0.39
C ASN A 193 17.02 -2.97 1.22
N LEU A 194 15.75 -2.73 0.85
CA LEU A 194 14.59 -3.41 1.42
C LEU A 194 13.74 -3.96 0.27
N VAL A 195 13.51 -5.26 0.28
CA VAL A 195 12.58 -5.91 -0.66
C VAL A 195 11.62 -6.78 0.10
N LEU A 196 10.33 -6.61 -0.18
CA LEU A 196 9.25 -7.45 0.33
C LEU A 196 8.61 -8.21 -0.83
N TYR A 197 8.19 -9.43 -0.57
CA TYR A 197 7.49 -10.28 -1.52
C TYR A 197 6.30 -10.94 -0.86
N SER A 198 5.18 -10.96 -1.56
CA SER A 198 3.94 -11.56 -1.07
C SER A 198 3.21 -12.34 -2.15
N GLN A 199 2.59 -13.43 -1.71
CA GLN A 199 1.70 -14.31 -2.47
C GLN A 199 0.41 -14.50 -1.67
N SER A 200 -0.50 -13.54 -1.72
CA SER A 200 -1.74 -13.61 -0.94
C SER A 200 -2.89 -14.11 -1.81
N GLU A 201 -3.67 -15.07 -1.29
CA GLU A 201 -4.90 -15.52 -1.94
C GLU A 201 -5.92 -14.40 -2.15
N LYS A 202 -5.90 -13.36 -1.30
CA LYS A 202 -6.74 -12.17 -1.49
C LYS A 202 -6.34 -11.37 -2.72
N LEU A 203 -5.06 -11.31 -3.04
CA LEU A 203 -4.56 -10.63 -4.23
C LEU A 203 -4.90 -11.40 -5.50
N LYS A 204 -4.88 -12.73 -5.44
CA LYS A 204 -5.27 -13.59 -6.56
C LYS A 204 -6.72 -13.38 -7.01
N GLN A 205 -7.61 -13.02 -6.08
CA GLN A 205 -9.00 -12.68 -6.41
C GLN A 205 -9.09 -11.43 -7.30
N PHE A 206 -8.08 -10.57 -7.28
CA PHE A 206 -7.96 -9.39 -8.15
C PHE A 206 -7.09 -9.63 -9.38
N GLY A 207 -6.68 -10.88 -9.62
CA GLY A 207 -5.83 -11.23 -10.76
C GLY A 207 -4.35 -10.95 -10.53
N ILE A 208 -3.92 -10.77 -9.29
CA ILE A 208 -2.52 -10.51 -8.90
C ILE A 208 -1.98 -11.77 -8.23
N ASP A 209 -1.03 -12.45 -8.87
CA ASP A 209 -0.39 -13.63 -8.32
C ASP A 209 0.61 -13.26 -7.23
N ASN A 210 1.45 -12.26 -7.51
CA ASN A 210 2.55 -11.89 -6.64
C ASN A 210 2.75 -10.38 -6.62
N VAL A 211 3.24 -9.88 -5.49
CA VAL A 211 3.63 -8.49 -5.31
C VAL A 211 5.07 -8.42 -4.81
N TYR A 212 5.88 -7.64 -5.49
CA TYR A 212 7.18 -7.19 -5.00
C TYR A 212 7.08 -5.72 -4.63
N LEU A 213 7.62 -5.36 -3.47
CA LEU A 213 7.79 -3.99 -3.01
C LEU A 213 9.26 -3.80 -2.67
N ALA A 214 9.84 -2.71 -3.13
CA ALA A 214 11.21 -2.36 -2.80
C ALA A 214 11.30 -0.90 -2.36
N HIS A 215 12.17 -0.62 -1.41
CA HIS A 215 12.41 0.73 -0.93
C HIS A 215 13.18 1.54 -1.97
N ASP A 216 12.71 2.75 -2.25
CA ASP A 216 13.32 3.70 -3.17
C ASP A 216 13.07 5.12 -2.65
N SER A 217 13.73 5.50 -1.57
CA SER A 217 13.54 6.82 -0.97
C SER A 217 14.50 7.83 -1.56
N ASP A 218 13.99 9.03 -1.77
CA ASP A 218 14.78 10.20 -2.14
C ASP A 218 14.54 11.36 -1.17
N SER A 219 15.08 12.53 -1.44
CA SER A 219 14.88 13.73 -0.62
C SER A 219 13.41 14.20 -0.54
N SER A 220 12.54 13.75 -1.44
CA SER A 220 11.13 14.17 -1.52
C SER A 220 10.20 13.33 -0.65
N GLY A 221 10.53 12.06 -0.40
CA GLY A 221 9.65 11.18 0.37
C GLY A 221 10.07 9.72 0.45
N PHE A 222 9.22 8.93 1.09
CA PHE A 222 9.37 7.49 1.21
C PHE A 222 8.56 6.82 0.10
N HIS A 223 9.25 6.24 -0.86
CA HIS A 223 8.68 5.59 -2.02
C HIS A 223 8.92 4.08 -1.96
N LEU A 224 7.96 3.32 -2.44
CA LEU A 224 8.10 1.88 -2.66
C LEU A 224 7.94 1.59 -4.15
N LYS A 225 9.02 1.21 -4.82
CA LYS A 225 8.93 0.57 -6.14
C LYS A 225 8.06 -0.67 -6.02
N THR A 226 7.15 -0.84 -6.94
CA THR A 226 6.18 -1.93 -6.93
C THR A 226 6.26 -2.71 -8.22
N CYS A 227 6.23 -4.04 -8.13
CA CYS A 227 5.98 -4.90 -9.28
C CYS A 227 4.88 -5.89 -8.92
N LEU A 228 3.75 -5.79 -9.63
CA LEU A 228 2.66 -6.75 -9.54
C LEU A 228 2.80 -7.77 -10.67
N LEU A 229 2.87 -9.05 -10.32
CA LEU A 229 2.80 -10.14 -11.28
C LEU A 229 1.33 -10.56 -11.40
N LEU A 230 0.85 -10.62 -12.63
CA LEU A 230 -0.54 -10.89 -12.91
C LEU A 230 -0.71 -12.37 -13.29
N ASN A 231 -1.81 -12.99 -12.86
CA ASN A 231 -2.12 -14.39 -13.20
C ASN A 231 -2.60 -14.56 -14.64
N ASP A 232 -3.00 -13.47 -15.27
CA ASP A 232 -3.39 -13.42 -16.67
C ASP A 232 -2.79 -12.19 -17.34
N SER A 233 -2.38 -12.33 -18.57
CA SER A 233 -1.91 -11.18 -19.35
C SER A 233 -3.01 -10.12 -19.45
N ILE A 234 -2.72 -8.92 -18.95
CA ILE A 234 -3.58 -7.77 -19.19
C ILE A 234 -3.19 -7.18 -20.53
N PRO A 235 -4.10 -7.16 -21.50
CA PRO A 235 -3.81 -6.67 -22.84
C PRO A 235 -3.88 -5.14 -22.95
N PHE A 236 -3.84 -4.42 -21.85
CA PHE A 236 -3.83 -2.96 -21.86
C PHE A 236 -2.41 -2.42 -22.04
N PHE A 237 -2.29 -1.38 -22.83
CA PHE A 237 -1.10 -0.57 -22.93
C PHE A 237 -1.39 0.80 -22.32
N ILE A 238 -0.49 1.28 -21.49
CA ILE A 238 -0.55 2.63 -20.96
C ILE A 238 -0.18 3.61 -22.06
N LYS A 239 -0.90 4.73 -22.14
CA LYS A 239 -0.50 5.86 -22.96
C LYS A 239 0.46 6.75 -22.19
N ASP A 240 1.44 7.33 -22.86
CA ASP A 240 2.34 8.35 -22.30
C ASP A 240 1.59 9.62 -21.91
N SER A 241 0.41 9.84 -22.46
CA SER A 241 -0.44 10.97 -22.08
C SER A 241 -1.89 10.76 -22.53
N GLY A 242 -2.82 11.36 -21.79
CA GLY A 242 -4.24 11.32 -22.09
C GLY A 242 -5.00 12.54 -21.62
N ALA A 243 -6.32 12.53 -21.87
CA ALA A 243 -7.19 13.57 -21.38
C ALA A 243 -7.51 13.31 -19.89
N SER A 244 -7.33 14.32 -19.07
CA SER A 244 -7.61 14.31 -17.64
C SER A 244 -8.46 15.49 -17.23
N ILE A 245 -8.81 15.55 -15.95
CA ILE A 245 -9.47 16.68 -15.30
C ILE A 245 -8.59 17.24 -14.19
N GLN A 246 -8.77 18.53 -13.89
CA GLN A 246 -8.11 19.14 -12.75
C GLN A 246 -8.73 18.61 -11.46
N PHE A 247 -7.98 17.80 -10.71
CA PHE A 247 -8.38 17.30 -9.40
C PHE A 247 -8.22 18.37 -8.32
N SER A 248 -9.03 18.27 -7.27
CA SER A 248 -8.87 19.10 -6.08
C SER A 248 -7.82 18.50 -5.13
N GLU A 249 -7.01 19.34 -4.52
CA GLU A 249 -6.09 18.94 -3.45
C GLU A 249 -6.80 18.30 -2.24
N ARG A 250 -8.10 18.57 -2.07
CA ARG A 250 -8.92 18.02 -0.99
C ARG A 250 -9.61 16.72 -1.34
N SER A 251 -9.37 16.18 -2.53
CA SER A 251 -9.99 14.93 -2.95
C SER A 251 -9.48 13.76 -2.13
N LYS A 252 -10.39 12.89 -1.71
CA LYS A 252 -10.07 11.69 -0.93
C LYS A 252 -9.70 10.50 -1.80
N ARG A 253 -10.23 10.48 -3.02
CA ARG A 253 -9.97 9.45 -4.02
C ARG A 253 -9.89 10.10 -5.38
N THR A 254 -8.84 9.78 -6.10
CA THR A 254 -8.71 10.13 -7.53
C THR A 254 -8.20 8.93 -8.30
N ILE A 255 -8.64 8.81 -9.53
CA ILE A 255 -8.15 7.86 -10.52
C ILE A 255 -7.90 8.64 -11.78
N ASP A 256 -6.71 8.53 -12.33
CA ASP A 256 -6.32 9.10 -13.62
C ASP A 256 -5.63 8.01 -14.44
N LEU A 257 -6.34 7.43 -15.39
CA LEU A 257 -5.86 6.29 -16.17
C LEU A 257 -5.99 6.56 -17.67
N HIS A 258 -4.89 6.33 -18.37
CA HIS A 258 -4.77 6.51 -19.81
C HIS A 258 -4.29 5.22 -20.45
N THR A 259 -5.14 4.58 -21.22
CA THR A 259 -4.86 3.29 -21.86
C THR A 259 -5.10 3.36 -23.35
N ASN A 260 -4.39 2.54 -24.11
CA ASN A 260 -4.60 2.44 -25.55
C ASN A 260 -5.57 1.29 -25.89
N THR A 261 -6.86 1.58 -25.87
CA THR A 261 -7.90 0.59 -26.16
C THR A 261 -7.94 0.16 -27.64
N ARG A 262 -7.32 0.94 -28.55
CA ARG A 262 -7.29 0.63 -29.99
C ARG A 262 -6.30 -0.48 -30.35
N GLN A 263 -5.30 -0.70 -29.50
CA GLN A 263 -4.30 -1.77 -29.71
C GLN A 263 -4.78 -3.14 -29.19
N LEU A 264 -5.96 -3.20 -28.55
CA LEU A 264 -6.50 -4.44 -28.07
C LEU A 264 -6.93 -5.36 -29.23
N SER A 265 -6.38 -6.57 -29.28
CA SER A 265 -6.90 -7.66 -30.11
C SER A 265 -8.34 -7.99 -29.70
N GLU A 266 -9.09 -8.68 -30.57
CA GLU A 266 -10.45 -9.13 -30.23
C GLU A 266 -10.45 -10.06 -29.01
N GLN A 267 -9.49 -10.97 -28.92
CA GLN A 267 -9.34 -11.88 -27.76
C GLN A 267 -9.04 -11.09 -26.48
N SER A 268 -8.13 -10.14 -26.55
CA SER A 268 -7.79 -9.26 -25.44
C SER A 268 -8.99 -8.42 -24.98
N ARG A 269 -9.76 -7.89 -25.92
CA ARG A 269 -10.99 -7.16 -25.62
C ARG A 269 -12.02 -8.04 -24.93
N ALA A 270 -12.21 -9.27 -25.39
CA ALA A 270 -13.13 -10.25 -24.80
C ALA A 270 -12.72 -10.59 -23.35
N LEU A 271 -11.43 -10.79 -23.08
CA LEU A 271 -10.90 -11.05 -21.76
C LEU A 271 -11.16 -9.88 -20.80
N VAL A 272 -10.89 -8.65 -21.24
CA VAL A 272 -11.18 -7.44 -20.46
C VAL A 272 -12.65 -7.33 -20.13
N ILE A 273 -13.52 -7.51 -21.13
CA ILE A 273 -14.97 -7.47 -20.93
C ILE A 273 -15.39 -8.53 -19.91
N GLN A 274 -14.87 -9.75 -20.01
CA GLN A 274 -15.16 -10.83 -19.06
C GLN A 274 -14.77 -10.44 -17.61
N LYS A 275 -13.54 -9.95 -17.41
CA LYS A 275 -13.04 -9.57 -16.08
C LYS A 275 -13.81 -8.38 -15.51
N LEU A 276 -14.01 -7.32 -16.27
CA LEU A 276 -14.78 -6.16 -15.83
C LEU A 276 -16.26 -6.51 -15.57
N SER A 277 -16.84 -7.41 -16.35
CA SER A 277 -18.20 -7.90 -16.12
C SER A 277 -18.30 -8.68 -14.80
N ALA A 278 -17.28 -9.47 -14.45
CA ALA A 278 -17.23 -10.16 -13.16
C ALA A 278 -17.18 -9.16 -11.99
N LEU A 279 -16.34 -8.13 -12.08
CA LEU A 279 -16.22 -7.08 -11.06
C LEU A 279 -17.50 -6.24 -10.90
N THR A 280 -18.19 -5.97 -12.00
CA THR A 280 -19.40 -5.12 -12.03
C THR A 280 -20.70 -5.94 -11.99
N ARG A 281 -20.64 -7.25 -11.76
CA ARG A 281 -21.77 -8.18 -11.78
C ARG A 281 -22.92 -7.71 -10.87
N LYS A 282 -22.59 -7.19 -9.68
CA LYS A 282 -23.59 -6.74 -8.70
C LYS A 282 -24.44 -5.56 -9.18
N ILE A 283 -23.90 -4.71 -10.05
CA ILE A 283 -24.61 -3.53 -10.59
C ILE A 283 -25.06 -3.72 -12.04
N SER A 284 -24.79 -4.89 -12.64
CA SER A 284 -25.14 -5.22 -14.03
C SER A 284 -24.71 -4.14 -15.05
N PHE A 285 -23.53 -3.56 -14.85
CA PHE A 285 -23.01 -2.49 -15.71
C PHE A 285 -22.78 -2.99 -17.15
N PRO A 286 -23.19 -2.24 -18.20
CA PRO A 286 -23.06 -2.67 -19.59
C PRO A 286 -21.63 -2.50 -20.12
N ILE A 287 -20.73 -3.37 -19.69
CA ILE A 287 -19.29 -3.29 -20.00
C ILE A 287 -19.02 -3.37 -21.50
N GLU A 288 -19.71 -4.23 -22.24
CA GLU A 288 -19.55 -4.35 -23.69
C GLU A 288 -19.84 -3.04 -24.42
N ASP A 289 -20.92 -2.36 -24.05
CA ASP A 289 -21.28 -1.07 -24.64
C ASP A 289 -20.28 0.00 -24.26
N PHE A 290 -19.80 0.00 -23.01
CA PHE A 290 -18.75 0.90 -22.57
C PHE A 290 -17.47 0.70 -23.37
N MET A 291 -16.99 -0.53 -23.44
CA MET A 291 -15.78 -0.89 -24.21
C MET A 291 -15.91 -0.60 -25.71
N ALA A 292 -17.11 -0.59 -26.26
CA ALA A 292 -17.36 -0.27 -27.65
C ALA A 292 -17.22 1.24 -27.98
N ILE A 293 -17.31 2.10 -26.97
CA ILE A 293 -17.21 3.56 -27.13
C ILE A 293 -16.00 4.16 -26.47
N TRP A 294 -15.42 3.52 -25.47
CA TRP A 294 -14.33 4.06 -24.67
C TRP A 294 -13.05 4.26 -25.49
N ALA A 295 -12.47 5.45 -25.42
CA ALA A 295 -11.24 5.79 -26.14
C ALA A 295 -9.95 5.58 -25.31
N GLY A 296 -10.11 5.18 -24.02
CA GLY A 296 -9.01 4.76 -23.16
C GLY A 296 -8.65 5.70 -22.02
N ASP A 297 -9.19 6.92 -21.96
CA ASP A 297 -8.97 7.79 -20.82
C ASP A 297 -10.15 7.66 -19.86
N PHE A 298 -9.83 7.59 -18.56
CA PHE A 298 -10.79 7.48 -17.46
C PHE A 298 -10.29 8.25 -16.27
N CYS A 299 -11.06 9.22 -15.79
CA CYS A 299 -10.74 10.00 -14.59
C CYS A 299 -11.92 9.96 -13.62
N PHE A 300 -11.58 9.83 -12.37
CA PHE A 300 -12.55 9.82 -11.28
C PHE A 300 -12.05 10.65 -10.10
N GLU A 301 -12.95 11.41 -9.50
CA GLU A 301 -12.66 12.20 -8.31
C GLU A 301 -13.81 12.07 -7.32
N GLU A 302 -13.47 11.81 -6.07
CA GLU A 302 -14.42 11.78 -4.96
C GLU A 302 -13.82 12.39 -3.70
N GLY A 303 -14.64 13.18 -3.01
CA GLY A 303 -14.30 13.74 -1.69
C GLY A 303 -13.94 15.21 -1.74
N GLY A 304 -13.77 15.77 -0.54
CA GLY A 304 -13.80 17.23 -0.37
C GLY A 304 -15.20 17.80 -0.47
N TYR A 305 -15.31 19.08 -0.22
CA TYR A 305 -16.55 19.84 -0.31
C TYR A 305 -16.29 21.14 -1.02
N TYR A 306 -17.27 21.61 -1.76
CA TYR A 306 -17.27 22.96 -2.29
C TYR A 306 -18.52 23.69 -1.83
N LEU A 307 -18.41 25.01 -1.70
CA LEU A 307 -19.47 25.89 -1.20
C LEU A 307 -20.34 26.30 -2.39
N VAL A 308 -21.61 25.96 -2.34
CA VAL A 308 -22.59 26.41 -3.33
C VAL A 308 -23.49 27.44 -2.66
N SER A 309 -23.69 28.57 -3.34
CA SER A 309 -24.72 29.53 -2.95
C SER A 309 -26.07 29.07 -3.54
N GLU A 310 -27.03 28.90 -2.69
CA GLU A 310 -28.43 28.54 -3.08
C GLU A 310 -29.34 29.70 -2.70
N LYS A 311 -30.03 30.25 -3.69
CA LYS A 311 -31.07 31.26 -3.45
C LYS A 311 -32.34 30.54 -3.10
N TYR A 312 -33.02 31.00 -2.07
CA TYR A 312 -34.32 30.51 -1.65
C TYR A 312 -35.21 31.68 -1.27
N ILE A 313 -36.52 31.48 -1.37
CA ILE A 313 -37.50 32.48 -1.00
C ILE A 313 -37.98 32.17 0.41
N GLU A 314 -37.85 33.12 1.30
CA GLU A 314 -38.38 33.07 2.66
C GLU A 314 -39.51 34.10 2.81
N THR A 315 -40.56 33.69 3.49
CA THR A 315 -41.67 34.61 3.80
C THR A 315 -41.36 35.30 5.11
N GLU A 316 -41.12 36.59 5.07
CA GLU A 316 -40.94 37.44 6.25
C GLU A 316 -42.16 38.38 6.43
N LEU A 317 -42.41 38.79 7.67
CA LEU A 317 -43.42 39.82 7.92
C LEU A 317 -42.77 41.20 7.78
N ASN A 318 -43.41 42.06 6.99
CA ASN A 318 -42.99 43.47 6.90
C ASN A 318 -43.37 44.23 8.18
N GLU A 319 -43.02 45.51 8.26
CA GLU A 319 -43.34 46.40 9.42
C GLU A 319 -44.86 46.47 9.72
N ASN A 320 -45.73 46.13 8.77
CA ASN A 320 -47.16 46.09 8.92
C ASN A 320 -47.73 44.69 9.24
N PHE A 321 -46.83 43.70 9.56
CA PHE A 321 -47.17 42.30 9.78
C PHE A 321 -47.78 41.59 8.56
N GLU A 322 -47.55 42.09 7.35
CA GLU A 322 -47.98 41.43 6.11
C GLU A 322 -46.87 40.49 5.58
N PRO A 323 -47.21 39.29 5.08
CA PRO A 323 -46.24 38.36 4.55
C PRO A 323 -45.64 38.88 3.23
N THR A 324 -44.34 39.08 3.22
CA THR A 324 -43.53 39.45 2.04
C THR A 324 -42.54 38.35 1.71
N GLN A 325 -42.38 38.10 0.41
CA GLN A 325 -41.37 37.15 -0.04
C GLN A 325 -40.02 37.83 -0.22
N VAL A 326 -39.02 37.37 0.52
CA VAL A 326 -37.65 37.89 0.46
C VAL A 326 -36.73 36.81 -0.10
N GLU A 327 -35.95 37.15 -1.12
CA GLU A 327 -34.92 36.27 -1.66
C GLU A 327 -33.70 36.28 -0.73
N LYS A 328 -33.36 35.11 -0.17
CA LYS A 328 -32.19 34.94 0.68
C LYS A 328 -31.20 33.99 0.02
N THR A 329 -29.96 34.13 0.38
CA THR A 329 -28.86 33.26 -0.08
C THR A 329 -28.36 32.44 1.11
N ARG A 330 -28.32 31.13 0.96
CA ARG A 330 -27.63 30.23 1.89
C ARG A 330 -26.48 29.54 1.22
N TYR A 331 -25.44 29.26 2.00
CA TYR A 331 -24.29 28.50 1.54
C TYR A 331 -24.42 27.06 2.01
N LYS A 332 -24.27 26.11 1.07
CA LYS A 332 -24.34 24.68 1.34
C LYS A 332 -23.05 23.99 0.91
N ASN A 333 -22.53 23.16 1.80
CA ASN A 333 -21.42 22.28 1.44
C ASN A 333 -21.96 21.10 0.61
N VAL A 334 -21.47 20.97 -0.62
CA VAL A 334 -21.80 19.86 -1.52
C VAL A 334 -20.58 19.00 -1.71
N PRO A 335 -20.69 17.67 -1.61
CA PRO A 335 -19.56 16.77 -1.84
C PRO A 335 -19.08 16.89 -3.29
N ARG A 336 -17.78 16.99 -3.47
CA ARG A 336 -17.15 17.03 -4.79
C ARG A 336 -17.09 15.61 -5.36
N TYR A 337 -17.56 15.49 -6.57
CA TYR A 337 -17.56 14.26 -7.34
C TYR A 337 -17.43 14.60 -8.82
N SER A 338 -16.50 13.95 -9.49
CA SER A 338 -16.29 14.11 -10.94
C SER A 338 -15.93 12.75 -11.55
N LEU A 339 -16.51 12.48 -12.72
CA LEU A 339 -16.24 11.30 -13.52
C LEU A 339 -16.09 11.72 -14.98
N MET A 340 -14.95 11.46 -15.58
CA MET A 340 -14.71 11.73 -16.99
C MET A 340 -14.22 10.46 -17.70
N PHE A 341 -14.70 10.25 -18.91
CA PHE A 341 -14.11 9.28 -19.83
C PHE A 341 -14.17 9.79 -21.26
N THR A 342 -13.16 9.40 -22.05
CA THR A 342 -13.13 9.74 -23.46
C THR A 342 -13.82 8.70 -24.32
N THR A 343 -14.39 9.12 -25.44
CA THR A 343 -15.16 8.26 -26.34
C THR A 343 -14.68 8.35 -27.77
N THR A 344 -14.82 7.24 -28.50
CA THR A 344 -14.51 7.16 -29.95
C THR A 344 -15.69 7.54 -30.82
N LYS A 345 -16.90 7.56 -30.26
CA LYS A 345 -18.17 7.89 -30.94
C LYS A 345 -19.17 8.41 -29.92
N SER A 346 -20.36 8.89 -30.39
CA SER A 346 -21.40 9.40 -29.51
C SER A 346 -21.75 8.45 -28.36
N PRO A 347 -21.78 8.93 -27.11
CA PRO A 347 -22.13 8.14 -25.93
C PRO A 347 -23.65 7.97 -25.73
N ASP A 348 -24.49 8.54 -26.57
CA ASP A 348 -25.95 8.62 -26.33
C ASP A 348 -26.62 7.27 -26.11
N GLN A 349 -26.27 6.26 -26.92
CA GLN A 349 -26.84 4.92 -26.77
C GLN A 349 -26.42 4.26 -25.44
N PHE A 350 -25.16 4.44 -25.05
CA PHE A 350 -24.64 3.96 -23.80
C PHE A 350 -25.35 4.62 -22.60
N LEU A 351 -25.47 5.96 -22.61
CA LEU A 351 -26.16 6.71 -21.59
C LEU A 351 -27.63 6.29 -21.45
N LYS A 352 -28.35 6.14 -22.58
CA LYS A 352 -29.72 5.62 -22.61
C LYS A 352 -29.80 4.21 -21.98
N ARG A 353 -28.79 3.37 -22.22
CA ARG A 353 -28.75 2.01 -21.65
C ARG A 353 -28.50 2.02 -20.14
N LEU A 354 -27.64 2.91 -19.64
CA LEU A 354 -27.46 3.12 -18.20
C LEU A 354 -28.76 3.56 -17.53
N LEU A 355 -29.51 4.49 -18.16
CA LEU A 355 -30.81 4.94 -17.67
C LEU A 355 -31.84 3.79 -17.65
N ARG A 356 -31.94 3.00 -18.72
CA ARG A 356 -32.88 1.86 -18.78
C ARG A 356 -32.56 0.78 -17.74
N LYS A 357 -31.30 0.60 -17.39
CA LYS A 357 -30.87 -0.36 -16.36
C LYS A 357 -30.96 0.18 -14.92
N GLY A 358 -31.35 1.44 -14.75
CA GLY A 358 -31.43 2.09 -13.44
C GLY A 358 -30.06 2.32 -12.76
N ILE A 359 -28.95 2.16 -13.50
CA ILE A 359 -27.61 2.46 -13.00
C ILE A 359 -27.40 3.97 -12.91
N LEU A 360 -27.99 4.68 -13.87
CA LEU A 360 -28.08 6.13 -13.95
C LEU A 360 -29.56 6.51 -13.86
N THR A 361 -29.91 7.44 -13.00
CA THR A 361 -31.23 8.07 -12.96
C THR A 361 -31.13 9.52 -13.41
N LYS A 362 -32.22 10.08 -13.94
CA LYS A 362 -32.29 11.47 -14.39
C LYS A 362 -33.51 12.15 -13.77
N GLU A 363 -33.25 13.27 -13.11
CA GLU A 363 -34.29 14.15 -12.52
C GLU A 363 -34.09 15.58 -13.05
N GLY A 364 -34.94 16.00 -13.97
CA GLY A 364 -34.74 17.25 -14.71
C GLY A 364 -33.42 17.21 -15.52
N GLU A 365 -32.50 18.12 -15.23
CA GLU A 365 -31.19 18.18 -15.85
C GLU A 365 -30.09 17.46 -15.06
N LEU A 366 -30.42 16.92 -13.88
CA LEU A 366 -29.50 16.28 -13.00
C LEU A 366 -29.51 14.75 -13.19
N TYR A 367 -28.34 14.16 -13.04
CA TYR A 367 -28.10 12.73 -13.13
C TYR A 367 -27.60 12.18 -11.78
N ARG A 368 -27.85 10.92 -11.51
CA ARG A 368 -27.39 10.26 -10.30
C ARG A 368 -27.03 8.81 -10.59
N PHE A 369 -25.79 8.41 -10.29
CA PHE A 369 -25.44 7.00 -10.19
C PHE A 369 -25.89 6.42 -8.86
N LEU A 370 -25.94 5.10 -8.73
CA LEU A 370 -26.44 4.37 -7.55
C LEU A 370 -25.84 4.87 -6.21
N PHE A 371 -24.59 5.34 -6.20
CA PHE A 371 -23.87 5.76 -4.99
C PHE A 371 -23.26 7.17 -5.11
N SER A 372 -23.69 7.96 -6.07
CA SER A 372 -23.18 9.31 -6.26
C SER A 372 -24.14 10.37 -5.74
N PRO A 373 -23.66 11.61 -5.49
CA PRO A 373 -24.55 12.77 -5.37
C PRO A 373 -25.26 13.05 -6.70
N GLN A 374 -26.12 14.06 -6.71
CA GLN A 374 -26.66 14.60 -7.96
C GLN A 374 -25.56 15.27 -8.79
N LEU A 375 -25.49 14.94 -10.07
CA LEU A 375 -24.46 15.34 -11.00
C LEU A 375 -25.06 16.06 -12.20
N LYS A 376 -24.33 17.03 -12.72
CA LYS A 376 -24.55 17.61 -14.04
C LYS A 376 -23.81 16.79 -15.07
N LEU A 377 -24.25 16.82 -16.31
CA LEU A 377 -23.60 16.16 -17.44
C LEU A 377 -23.13 17.22 -18.44
N ASN A 378 -21.85 17.20 -18.78
CA ASN A 378 -21.27 17.95 -19.87
C ASN A 378 -20.79 16.97 -20.95
N LEU A 379 -21.38 17.08 -22.14
CA LEU A 379 -20.98 16.32 -23.32
C LEU A 379 -20.16 17.22 -24.25
N GLN A 380 -18.92 16.86 -24.41
CA GLN A 380 -18.02 17.44 -25.42
C GLN A 380 -17.81 16.42 -26.53
N GLU A 381 -17.27 16.84 -27.65
CA GLU A 381 -17.15 16.04 -28.87
C GLU A 381 -16.68 14.59 -28.67
N ASN A 382 -15.68 14.39 -27.78
CA ASN A 382 -15.08 13.09 -27.49
C ASN A 382 -14.97 12.81 -25.96
N LYS A 383 -15.72 13.54 -25.13
CA LYS A 383 -15.62 13.43 -23.67
C LYS A 383 -17.00 13.45 -23.04
N VAL A 384 -17.17 12.61 -22.04
CA VAL A 384 -18.32 12.58 -21.14
C VAL A 384 -17.85 12.98 -19.77
N VAL A 385 -18.39 14.06 -19.20
CA VAL A 385 -18.01 14.56 -17.89
C VAL A 385 -19.25 14.68 -17.01
N PHE A 386 -19.32 13.87 -15.95
CA PHE A 386 -20.28 14.02 -14.86
C PHE A 386 -19.61 14.77 -13.72
N TYR A 387 -20.28 15.73 -13.12
CA TYR A 387 -19.70 16.55 -12.05
C TYR A 387 -20.78 17.10 -11.12
N SER A 388 -20.43 17.27 -9.84
CA SER A 388 -21.32 17.82 -8.83
C SER A 388 -21.17 19.34 -8.65
N THR A 389 -20.07 19.92 -9.10
CA THR A 389 -19.69 21.34 -8.94
C THR A 389 -20.58 22.29 -9.74
N THR A 390 -20.44 23.59 -9.50
CA THR A 390 -21.21 24.62 -10.24
C THR A 390 -20.84 24.62 -11.72
N TYR A 391 -19.54 24.48 -12.01
CA TYR A 391 -18.98 24.40 -13.36
C TYR A 391 -18.30 23.06 -13.58
N PRO A 392 -18.19 22.58 -14.82
CA PRO A 392 -17.43 21.39 -15.12
C PRO A 392 -15.95 21.58 -14.73
N PRO A 393 -15.26 20.51 -14.28
CA PRO A 393 -13.83 20.59 -14.04
C PRO A 393 -13.07 20.94 -15.33
N GLU A 394 -12.00 21.70 -15.20
CA GLU A 394 -11.12 21.98 -16.33
C GLU A 394 -10.52 20.69 -16.86
N THR A 395 -10.56 20.51 -18.17
CA THR A 395 -9.93 19.35 -18.81
C THR A 395 -8.53 19.72 -19.24
N LEU A 396 -7.58 18.85 -18.90
CA LEU A 396 -6.16 19.04 -19.18
C LEU A 396 -5.58 17.80 -19.87
N LYS A 397 -4.34 17.86 -20.27
CA LYS A 397 -3.55 16.72 -20.73
C LYS A 397 -2.66 16.26 -19.58
N SER A 398 -2.81 15.01 -19.18
CA SER A 398 -1.97 14.38 -18.14
C SER A 398 -0.98 13.41 -18.76
N GLN A 399 0.18 13.28 -18.15
CA GLN A 399 1.20 12.28 -18.46
C GLN A 399 1.32 11.22 -17.36
N ARG A 400 0.41 11.24 -16.36
CA ARG A 400 0.44 10.33 -15.24
C ARG A 400 -0.68 9.32 -15.33
N ASN A 401 -0.39 8.09 -14.92
CA ASN A 401 -1.38 7.09 -14.62
C ASN A 401 -1.32 6.85 -13.12
N GLU A 402 -2.28 7.39 -12.37
CA GLU A 402 -2.21 7.40 -10.91
C GLU A 402 -3.55 7.07 -10.26
N ILE A 403 -3.44 6.47 -9.08
CA ILE A 403 -4.57 6.21 -8.19
C ILE A 403 -4.21 6.78 -6.82
N LYS A 404 -4.99 7.76 -6.36
CA LYS A 404 -4.84 8.31 -4.99
C LYS A 404 -6.01 7.90 -4.13
N TRP A 405 -5.74 7.59 -2.89
CA TRP A 405 -6.79 7.31 -1.92
C TRP A 405 -6.39 7.76 -0.53
N SER A 406 -7.37 8.22 0.24
CA SER A 406 -7.18 8.58 1.63
C SER A 406 -7.69 7.48 2.55
N LEU A 407 -6.86 7.05 3.49
CA LEU A 407 -7.21 6.10 4.53
C LEU A 407 -6.93 6.71 5.91
N LYS A 408 -7.98 6.93 6.71
CA LYS A 408 -7.87 7.56 8.04
C LYS A 408 -7.13 8.91 8.03
N GLY A 409 -7.37 9.73 7.01
CA GLY A 409 -6.73 11.05 6.85
C GLY A 409 -5.31 11.01 6.26
N THR A 410 -4.79 9.83 5.94
CA THR A 410 -3.52 9.67 5.23
C THR A 410 -3.81 9.47 3.76
N GLN A 411 -3.17 10.24 2.90
CA GLN A 411 -3.23 10.09 1.46
C GLN A 411 -2.11 9.16 0.99
N PHE A 412 -2.48 8.18 0.18
CA PHE A 412 -1.59 7.28 -0.52
C PHE A 412 -1.72 7.56 -2.00
N GLU A 413 -0.62 7.48 -2.72
CA GLU A 413 -0.56 7.64 -4.16
C GLU A 413 0.15 6.44 -4.77
N PHE A 414 -0.50 5.79 -5.72
CA PHE A 414 0.09 4.73 -6.53
C PHE A 414 0.17 5.22 -7.97
N GLN A 415 1.39 5.41 -8.45
CA GLN A 415 1.66 5.75 -9.83
C GLN A 415 2.01 4.48 -10.59
N ILE A 416 1.41 4.31 -11.78
CA ILE A 416 1.72 3.21 -12.69
C ILE A 416 2.73 3.73 -13.71
N ASP A 417 3.96 3.19 -13.68
CA ASP A 417 5.07 3.62 -14.53
C ASP A 417 5.08 2.87 -15.86
N SER A 418 4.84 1.56 -15.81
CA SER A 418 4.77 0.73 -17.01
C SER A 418 3.88 -0.49 -16.83
N LEU A 419 3.33 -0.96 -17.93
CA LEU A 419 2.49 -2.15 -17.98
C LEU A 419 3.01 -3.07 -19.10
N SER A 420 3.36 -4.29 -18.73
CA SER A 420 3.59 -5.39 -19.67
C SER A 420 2.43 -6.39 -19.58
N GLN A 421 2.45 -7.42 -20.45
CA GLN A 421 1.37 -8.42 -20.46
C GLN A 421 1.15 -9.13 -19.11
N GLU A 422 2.21 -9.29 -18.33
CA GLU A 422 2.17 -10.04 -17.06
C GLU A 422 2.62 -9.24 -15.85
N ARG A 423 3.07 -7.99 -16.05
CA ARG A 423 3.68 -7.18 -14.98
C ARG A 423 3.19 -5.75 -15.01
N VAL A 424 2.89 -5.23 -13.83
CA VAL A 424 2.64 -3.81 -13.61
C VAL A 424 3.77 -3.28 -12.75
N PHE A 425 4.54 -2.35 -13.28
CA PHE A 425 5.52 -1.60 -12.51
C PHE A 425 4.95 -0.26 -12.11
N GLY A 426 5.23 0.15 -10.89
CA GLY A 426 4.77 1.42 -10.36
C GLY A 426 5.50 1.81 -9.10
N SER A 427 5.14 2.98 -8.57
CA SER A 427 5.60 3.48 -7.30
C SER A 427 4.43 3.74 -6.35
N LEU A 428 4.62 3.45 -5.08
CA LEU A 428 3.68 3.74 -4.01
C LEU A 428 4.30 4.77 -3.09
N ASP A 429 3.71 5.96 -3.04
CA ASP A 429 4.16 7.03 -2.17
C ASP A 429 3.48 6.92 -0.80
N ILE A 430 4.31 6.92 0.24
CA ILE A 430 3.86 6.88 1.63
C ILE A 430 4.26 8.19 2.32
N PRO A 431 3.29 8.97 2.82
CA PRO A 431 3.61 10.22 3.52
C PRO A 431 4.48 9.99 4.76
N MET A 432 5.61 10.69 4.82
CA MET A 432 6.61 10.59 5.91
C MET A 432 6.02 10.82 7.28
N GLU A 433 5.09 11.77 7.43
CA GLU A 433 4.41 12.07 8.71
C GLU A 433 3.80 10.85 9.37
N LYS A 434 3.38 9.87 8.56
CA LYS A 434 2.76 8.64 9.07
C LYS A 434 3.76 7.56 9.45
N ILE A 435 4.85 7.48 8.73
CA ILE A 435 5.98 6.61 9.13
C ILE A 435 6.49 7.08 10.48
N LEU A 436 6.70 8.39 10.63
CA LEU A 436 7.22 8.99 11.85
C LEU A 436 6.26 8.90 13.03
N SER A 437 4.96 9.15 12.83
CA SER A 437 3.96 8.99 13.88
C SER A 437 3.88 7.53 14.37
N SER A 438 4.21 6.56 13.53
CA SER A 438 4.27 5.15 13.91
C SER A 438 5.54 4.82 14.71
N ILE A 439 6.63 5.55 14.47
CA ILE A 439 7.91 5.40 15.20
C ILE A 439 7.89 6.15 16.54
N SER A 440 7.18 7.27 16.64
CA SER A 440 7.12 8.09 17.86
C SER A 440 6.34 7.46 19.03
N PHE A 441 5.68 6.32 18.82
CA PHE A 441 5.02 5.51 19.85
C PHE A 441 5.95 4.44 20.45
N LEU A 442 7.22 4.39 20.06
CA LEU A 442 8.29 3.57 20.64
C LEU A 442 9.26 4.44 21.46
#